data_bd84909b2f684551ec4d403655fad01b
#
_entry.id   bd84909b2f684551ec4d403655fad01b
#
_cell.length_a   1.000
_cell.length_b   1.000
_cell.length_c   1.000
_cell.angle_alpha   90.00
_cell.angle_beta   90.00
_cell.angle_gamma   90.00
#
_symmetry.space_group_name_H-M   'P 1'
#
loop_
_entity.id
_entity.type
_entity.pdbx_description
1 polymer ?
#
loop_
_entity_poly.entity_id
_entity_poly.type
_entity_poly.pdbx_seq_one_letter_code
_entity_poly.pdbx_strand_id
1 'polypeptide(L)'
;MQTSIYVATDVKSLKAGRSGHYGYLLQATKGGKTIGERMEWQEGEGDTYGLLLRAIEEAAGRIKPSADCRILIITDSQPVADGIHNLHKWEKEGWKRSKGRTIKRKEEWKRIAEKLKGRQIAALRQDISGELERMKGERNV
;
A
#
# COMPACT_ATOMS: atom_id res chain seq x y z
N MET A 1 12.62 -0.05 -14.71
CA MET A 1 11.16 -0.23 -14.61
C MET A 1 10.67 0.28 -13.26
N GLN A 2 9.49 0.87 -13.24
CA GLN A 2 8.86 1.33 -12.00
C GLN A 2 7.48 0.70 -11.88
N THR A 3 7.14 0.28 -10.67
CA THR A 3 5.79 -0.16 -10.35
C THR A 3 5.17 0.82 -9.38
N SER A 4 4.06 1.42 -9.76
CA SER A 4 3.28 2.32 -8.91
C SER A 4 2.11 1.55 -8.33
N ILE A 5 1.88 1.70 -7.03
CA ILE A 5 0.78 1.06 -6.32
C ILE A 5 -0.07 2.16 -5.69
N TYR A 6 -1.26 2.39 -6.25
CA TYR A 6 -2.25 3.29 -5.66
C TYR A 6 -3.11 2.45 -4.73
N VAL A 7 -3.26 2.89 -3.49
CA VAL A 7 -4.09 2.16 -2.52
C VAL A 7 -5.20 3.04 -2.01
N ALA A 8 -6.39 2.46 -1.85
CA ALA A 8 -7.58 3.21 -1.48
C ALA A 8 -8.56 2.37 -0.67
N THR A 9 -9.40 3.05 0.10
CA THR A 9 -10.54 2.44 0.79
C THR A 9 -11.68 3.45 0.85
N ASP A 10 -12.90 2.96 0.87
CA ASP A 10 -14.08 3.81 1.09
C ASP A 10 -14.45 3.90 2.58
N VAL A 11 -13.72 3.22 3.45
CA VAL A 11 -13.93 3.30 4.89
C VAL A 11 -13.25 4.54 5.45
N LYS A 12 -14.02 5.44 6.03
CA LYS A 12 -13.55 6.67 6.67
C LYS A 12 -13.72 6.56 8.18
N SER A 13 -13.01 5.62 8.80
CA SER A 13 -13.14 5.36 10.23
C SER A 13 -11.82 4.96 10.86
N LEU A 14 -11.60 5.45 12.08
CA LEU A 14 -10.48 5.05 12.92
C LEU A 14 -10.83 3.84 13.79
N LYS A 15 -12.09 3.40 13.75
CA LYS A 15 -12.58 2.27 14.56
C LYS A 15 -12.53 0.98 13.76
N ALA A 16 -12.09 -0.09 14.42
CA ALA A 16 -12.13 -1.42 13.85
C ALA A 16 -13.57 -1.89 13.67
N GLY A 17 -13.79 -2.92 12.85
CA GLY A 17 -15.10 -3.53 12.67
C GLY A 17 -16.02 -2.81 11.69
N ARG A 18 -15.53 -1.81 10.96
CA ARG A 18 -16.31 -1.16 9.91
C ARG A 18 -16.21 -1.97 8.62
N SER A 19 -17.36 -2.18 7.99
CA SER A 19 -17.44 -2.86 6.70
C SER A 19 -17.39 -1.86 5.56
N GLY A 20 -16.69 -2.21 4.50
CA GLY A 20 -16.60 -1.39 3.31
C GLY A 20 -15.76 -2.09 2.26
N HIS A 21 -14.98 -1.32 1.53
CA HIS A 21 -14.17 -1.82 0.44
C HIS A 21 -12.77 -1.23 0.50
N TYR A 22 -11.83 -1.98 -0.05
CA TYR A 22 -10.46 -1.52 -0.23
C TYR A 22 -9.91 -2.10 -1.52
N GLY A 23 -8.86 -1.50 -2.00
CA GLY A 23 -8.26 -2.03 -3.21
C GLY A 23 -6.99 -1.30 -3.63
N TYR A 24 -6.50 -1.69 -4.79
CA TYR A 24 -5.29 -1.13 -5.35
C TYR A 24 -5.36 -1.06 -6.87
N LEU A 25 -4.58 -0.13 -7.41
CA LEU A 25 -4.29 -0.04 -8.84
C LEU A 25 -2.77 -0.18 -8.95
N LEU A 26 -2.33 -1.23 -9.61
CA LEU A 26 -0.91 -1.53 -9.80
C LEU A 26 -0.58 -1.25 -11.27
N GLN A 27 0.39 -0.35 -11.50
CA GLN A 27 0.83 0.01 -12.85
C GLN A 27 2.32 -0.20 -12.99
N ALA A 28 2.72 -0.99 -13.98
CA ALA A 28 4.12 -1.15 -14.35
C ALA A 28 4.44 -0.20 -15.49
N THR A 29 5.49 0.60 -15.35
CA THR A 29 5.93 1.55 -16.37
C THR A 29 7.38 1.31 -16.76
N LYS A 30 7.68 1.51 -18.03
CA LYS A 30 9.03 1.42 -18.56
C LYS A 30 9.20 2.48 -19.63
N GLY A 31 10.24 3.31 -19.49
CA GLY A 31 10.48 4.39 -20.44
C GLY A 31 9.34 5.40 -20.54
N GLY A 32 8.66 5.65 -19.43
CA GLY A 32 7.53 6.58 -19.36
C GLY A 32 6.22 6.03 -19.88
N LYS A 33 6.16 4.77 -20.29
CA LYS A 33 4.94 4.14 -20.78
C LYS A 33 4.44 3.07 -19.83
N THR A 34 3.11 3.01 -19.64
CA THR A 34 2.48 1.92 -18.87
C THR A 34 2.51 0.65 -19.72
N ILE A 35 3.18 -0.37 -19.20
CA ILE A 35 3.32 -1.67 -19.89
C ILE A 35 2.45 -2.75 -19.27
N GLY A 36 1.85 -2.50 -18.12
CA GLY A 36 0.94 -3.45 -17.49
C GLY A 36 0.14 -2.76 -16.38
N GLU A 37 -1.05 -3.27 -16.12
CA GLU A 37 -1.95 -2.70 -15.15
C GLU A 37 -2.80 -3.79 -14.53
N ARG A 38 -3.05 -3.68 -13.21
CA ARG A 38 -3.95 -4.58 -12.50
C ARG A 38 -4.68 -3.81 -11.43
N MET A 39 -5.99 -4.00 -11.33
CA MET A 39 -6.82 -3.38 -10.31
C MET A 39 -7.59 -4.44 -9.55
N GLU A 40 -7.76 -4.22 -8.25
CA GLU A 40 -8.68 -5.01 -7.44
C GLU A 40 -9.42 -4.07 -6.49
N TRP A 41 -10.71 -4.35 -6.32
CA TRP A 41 -11.58 -3.63 -5.40
C TRP A 41 -12.48 -4.66 -4.74
N GLN A 42 -12.37 -4.81 -3.43
CA GLN A 42 -13.01 -5.92 -2.73
C GLN A 42 -13.54 -5.51 -1.38
N GLU A 43 -14.43 -6.31 -0.84
CA GLU A 43 -14.99 -6.08 0.48
C GLU A 43 -13.95 -6.37 1.55
N GLY A 44 -14.02 -5.59 2.62
CA GLY A 44 -13.14 -5.76 3.77
C GLY A 44 -13.73 -5.12 5.00
N GLU A 45 -13.25 -5.56 6.15
CA GLU A 45 -13.67 -5.04 7.43
C GLU A 45 -12.44 -4.54 8.20
N GLY A 46 -12.54 -3.33 8.77
CA GLY A 46 -11.44 -2.75 9.51
C GLY A 46 -11.52 -1.24 9.55
N ASP A 47 -10.47 -0.61 10.09
CA ASP A 47 -10.32 0.83 10.05
C ASP A 47 -9.64 1.25 8.74
N THR A 48 -9.67 2.54 8.45
CA THR A 48 -9.06 3.11 7.24
C THR A 48 -7.59 2.69 7.12
N TYR A 49 -6.82 2.86 8.17
CA TYR A 49 -5.38 2.56 8.17
C TYR A 49 -5.10 1.07 7.90
N GLY A 50 -5.80 0.19 8.61
CA GLY A 50 -5.64 -1.25 8.45
C GLY A 50 -5.99 -1.75 7.04
N LEU A 51 -7.06 -1.21 6.45
CA LEU A 51 -7.48 -1.59 5.10
C LEU A 51 -6.48 -1.10 4.04
N LEU A 52 -5.91 0.09 4.22
CA LEU A 52 -4.87 0.58 3.31
C LEU A 52 -3.61 -0.29 3.37
N LEU A 53 -3.19 -0.70 4.58
CA LEU A 53 -2.04 -1.60 4.72
C LEU A 53 -2.32 -2.96 4.08
N ARG A 54 -3.53 -3.45 4.21
CA ARG A 54 -3.94 -4.70 3.58
C ARG A 54 -3.88 -4.60 2.05
N ALA A 55 -4.30 -3.46 1.50
CA ALA A 55 -4.20 -3.22 0.05
C ALA A 55 -2.74 -3.24 -0.41
N ILE A 56 -1.83 -2.61 0.34
CA ILE A 56 -0.40 -2.62 0.02
C ILE A 56 0.15 -4.05 0.05
N GLU A 57 -0.18 -4.80 1.08
CA GLU A 57 0.30 -6.19 1.24
C GLU A 57 -0.15 -7.07 0.08
N GLU A 58 -1.42 -6.99 -0.30
CA GLU A 58 -1.97 -7.76 -1.41
C GLU A 58 -1.37 -7.34 -2.75
N ALA A 59 -1.22 -6.03 -2.99
CA ALA A 59 -0.60 -5.53 -4.21
C ALA A 59 0.86 -5.97 -4.32
N ALA A 60 1.62 -5.86 -3.23
CA ALA A 60 3.01 -6.28 -3.19
C ALA A 60 3.16 -7.76 -3.50
N GLY A 61 2.22 -8.57 -3.05
CA GLY A 61 2.19 -10.01 -3.33
C GLY A 61 1.97 -10.35 -4.81
N ARG A 62 1.49 -9.39 -5.61
CA ARG A 62 1.32 -9.57 -7.06
C ARG A 62 2.58 -9.27 -7.86
N ILE A 63 3.58 -8.67 -7.24
CA ILE A 63 4.85 -8.35 -7.90
C ILE A 63 5.74 -9.59 -7.87
N LYS A 64 6.22 -10.01 -9.03
CA LYS A 64 7.09 -11.18 -9.11
C LYS A 64 8.39 -10.94 -8.34
N PRO A 65 8.86 -11.90 -7.52
CA PRO A 65 10.10 -11.72 -6.76
C PRO A 65 11.32 -11.41 -7.65
N SER A 66 11.34 -11.90 -8.88
CA SER A 66 12.42 -11.68 -9.83
C SER A 66 12.35 -10.33 -10.54
N ALA A 67 11.25 -9.57 -10.34
CA ALA A 67 11.09 -8.29 -11.02
C ALA A 67 12.07 -7.25 -10.46
N ASP A 68 12.90 -6.70 -11.34
CA ASP A 68 13.80 -5.60 -11.00
C ASP A 68 13.05 -4.28 -11.23
N CYS A 69 12.43 -3.77 -10.19
CA CYS A 69 11.65 -2.54 -10.29
C CYS A 69 11.75 -1.71 -9.02
N ARG A 70 11.60 -0.41 -9.20
CA ARG A 70 11.36 0.51 -8.11
C ARG A 70 9.88 0.47 -7.79
N ILE A 71 9.53 0.56 -6.52
CA ILE A 71 8.14 0.55 -6.09
C ILE A 71 7.79 1.91 -5.49
N LEU A 72 6.76 2.54 -6.04
CA LEU A 72 6.23 3.80 -5.55
C LEU A 72 4.81 3.55 -5.01
N ILE A 73 4.63 3.74 -3.70
CA ILE A 73 3.32 3.64 -3.07
C ILE A 73 2.67 5.02 -3.13
N ILE A 74 1.48 5.11 -3.72
CA ILE A 74 0.75 6.37 -3.86
C ILE A 74 -0.52 6.28 -3.04
N THR A 75 -0.69 7.21 -2.13
CA THR A 75 -1.77 7.17 -1.15
C THR A 75 -2.19 8.61 -0.77
N ASP A 76 -3.43 8.77 -0.34
CA ASP A 76 -3.89 10.03 0.24
C ASP A 76 -3.68 10.07 1.77
N SER A 77 -3.15 9.00 2.34
CA SER A 77 -2.96 8.84 3.79
C SER A 77 -1.55 9.20 4.22
N GLN A 78 -1.40 10.24 5.04
CA GLN A 78 -0.10 10.62 5.59
C GLN A 78 0.50 9.52 6.47
N PRO A 79 -0.25 8.88 7.37
CA PRO A 79 0.32 7.79 8.18
C PRO A 79 0.87 6.63 7.35
N VAL A 80 0.22 6.30 6.24
CA VAL A 80 0.71 5.24 5.35
C VAL A 80 2.00 5.67 4.67
N ALA A 81 2.06 6.89 4.13
CA ALA A 81 3.26 7.42 3.49
C ALA A 81 4.43 7.46 4.48
N ASP A 82 4.17 7.92 5.70
CA ASP A 82 5.18 7.95 6.76
C ASP A 82 5.70 6.57 7.09
N GLY A 83 4.82 5.58 7.17
CA GLY A 83 5.20 4.20 7.43
C GLY A 83 6.11 3.62 6.36
N ILE A 84 5.81 3.89 5.09
CA ILE A 84 6.66 3.44 3.99
C ILE A 84 8.06 4.07 4.11
N HIS A 85 8.14 5.35 4.43
CA HIS A 85 9.42 6.04 4.60
C HIS A 85 10.22 5.52 5.81
N ASN A 86 9.53 4.97 6.81
CA ASN A 86 10.15 4.45 8.02
C ASN A 86 10.50 2.95 7.95
N LEU A 87 10.09 2.23 6.92
CA LEU A 87 10.26 0.77 6.86
C LEU A 87 11.70 0.32 7.09
N HIS A 88 12.66 0.89 6.37
CA HIS A 88 14.06 0.51 6.50
C HIS A 88 14.60 0.80 7.90
N LYS A 89 14.19 1.94 8.46
CA LYS A 89 14.59 2.33 9.81
C LYS A 89 14.06 1.34 10.83
N TRP A 90 12.78 0.97 10.73
CA TRP A 90 12.15 0.01 11.64
C TRP A 90 12.82 -1.37 11.55
N GLU A 91 13.11 -1.86 10.35
CA GLU A 91 13.83 -3.12 10.15
C GLU A 91 15.21 -3.08 10.80
N LYS A 92 15.94 -2.01 10.60
CA LYS A 92 17.30 -1.80 11.12
C LYS A 92 17.31 -1.76 12.64
N GLU A 93 16.27 -1.20 13.26
CA GLU A 93 16.12 -1.06 14.70
C GLU A 93 15.41 -2.24 15.37
N GLY A 94 15.17 -3.32 14.64
CA GLY A 94 14.51 -4.51 15.16
C GLY A 94 13.04 -4.29 15.50
N TRP A 95 12.37 -3.35 14.82
CA TRP A 95 10.96 -3.04 15.02
C TRP A 95 10.64 -2.46 16.40
N LYS A 96 11.58 -1.76 16.97
CA LYS A 96 11.42 -1.08 18.26
C LYS A 96 11.32 0.43 18.04
N ARG A 97 10.36 1.04 18.68
CA ARG A 97 10.25 2.50 18.72
C ARG A 97 11.07 3.04 19.90
N SER A 98 11.56 4.28 19.76
CA SER A 98 12.23 4.96 20.85
C SER A 98 11.30 5.09 22.07
N LYS A 99 11.86 5.01 23.26
CA LYS A 99 11.15 5.12 24.54
C LYS A 99 10.12 4.00 24.79
N GLY A 100 10.34 2.81 24.24
CA GLY A 100 9.49 1.64 24.50
C GLY A 100 8.10 1.69 23.86
N ARG A 101 7.86 2.61 22.96
CA ARG A 101 6.57 2.68 22.26
C ARG A 101 6.46 1.60 21.19
N THR A 102 5.25 1.07 21.02
CA THR A 102 4.98 0.07 19.98
C THR A 102 4.67 0.76 18.66
N ILE A 103 5.19 0.22 17.58
CA ILE A 103 4.84 0.67 16.21
C ILE A 103 3.40 0.23 15.93
N LYS A 104 2.53 1.17 15.58
CA LYS A 104 1.14 0.87 15.26
C LYS A 104 1.07 -0.05 14.03
N ARG A 105 0.33 -1.14 14.13
CA ARG A 105 0.18 -2.15 13.05
C ARG A 105 1.51 -2.80 12.69
N LYS A 106 2.35 -3.02 13.69
CA LYS A 106 3.69 -3.58 13.53
C LYS A 106 3.71 -4.87 12.70
N GLU A 107 2.80 -5.81 12.98
CA GLU A 107 2.78 -7.09 12.28
C GLU A 107 2.43 -6.93 10.79
N GLU A 108 1.50 -6.05 10.47
CA GLU A 108 1.15 -5.74 9.08
C GLU A 108 2.34 -5.11 8.35
N TRP A 109 3.03 -4.17 9.00
CA TRP A 109 4.21 -3.53 8.42
C TRP A 109 5.37 -4.50 8.20
N LYS A 110 5.54 -5.46 9.10
CA LYS A 110 6.55 -6.51 8.94
C LYS A 110 6.27 -7.36 7.71
N ARG A 111 5.03 -7.73 7.47
CA ARG A 111 4.66 -8.51 6.29
C ARG A 111 4.87 -7.72 5.01
N ILE A 112 4.54 -6.43 5.03
CA ILE A 112 4.79 -5.54 3.89
C ILE A 112 6.29 -5.45 3.60
N ALA A 113 7.09 -5.23 4.64
CA ALA A 113 8.55 -5.15 4.50
C ALA A 113 9.13 -6.42 3.88
N GLU A 114 8.65 -7.58 4.30
CA GLU A 114 9.11 -8.85 3.76
C GLU A 114 8.79 -8.97 2.26
N LYS A 115 7.60 -8.56 1.84
CA LYS A 115 7.20 -8.61 0.44
C LYS A 115 7.95 -7.60 -0.45
N LEU A 116 8.39 -6.50 0.12
CA LEU A 116 9.11 -5.44 -0.60
C LEU A 116 10.63 -5.55 -0.46
N LYS A 117 11.11 -6.57 0.21
CA LYS A 117 12.53 -6.75 0.52
C LYS A 117 13.39 -6.75 -0.73
N GLY A 118 14.53 -6.06 -0.64
CA GLY A 118 15.49 -5.99 -1.75
C GLY A 118 15.14 -5.00 -2.84
N ARG A 119 14.07 -4.24 -2.67
CA ARG A 119 13.65 -3.25 -3.67
C ARG A 119 13.78 -1.83 -3.13
N GLN A 120 13.98 -0.89 -4.06
CA GLN A 120 13.89 0.53 -3.73
C GLN A 120 12.42 0.88 -3.61
N ILE A 121 12.03 1.45 -2.49
CA ILE A 121 10.66 1.83 -2.22
C ILE A 121 10.57 3.30 -1.84
N ALA A 122 9.50 3.96 -2.24
CA ALA A 122 9.20 5.32 -1.87
C ALA A 122 7.69 5.48 -1.74
N ALA A 123 7.26 6.54 -1.11
CA ALA A 123 5.84 6.86 -1.01
C ALA A 123 5.60 8.29 -1.46
N LEU A 124 4.43 8.51 -2.04
CA LEU A 124 3.96 9.82 -2.46
C LEU A 124 2.56 9.99 -1.93
N ARG A 125 2.34 11.06 -1.17
CA ARG A 125 1.00 11.42 -0.73
C ARG A 125 0.38 12.37 -1.74
N GLN A 126 -0.76 11.97 -2.31
CA GLN A 126 -1.50 12.81 -3.24
C GLN A 126 -2.97 12.41 -3.28
N ASP A 127 -3.79 13.26 -3.88
CA ASP A 127 -5.19 12.94 -4.14
C ASP A 127 -5.26 11.77 -5.14
N ILE A 128 -6.00 10.73 -4.78
CA ILE A 128 -6.16 9.53 -5.59
C ILE A 128 -7.63 9.30 -5.98
N SER A 129 -8.46 10.36 -5.97
CA SER A 129 -9.89 10.22 -6.25
C SER A 129 -10.16 9.67 -7.65
N GLY A 130 -9.35 10.03 -8.65
CA GLY A 130 -9.49 9.48 -9.99
C GLY A 130 -9.23 7.98 -10.04
N GLU A 131 -8.17 7.53 -9.40
CA GLU A 131 -7.80 6.11 -9.32
C GLU A 131 -8.80 5.32 -8.49
N LEU A 132 -9.32 5.92 -7.42
CA LEU A 132 -10.36 5.33 -6.60
C LEU A 132 -11.63 5.08 -7.42
N GLU A 133 -12.06 6.03 -8.22
CA GLU A 133 -13.23 5.86 -9.08
C GLU A 133 -13.01 4.77 -10.13
N ARG A 134 -11.81 4.63 -10.66
CA ARG A 134 -11.47 3.52 -11.56
C ARG A 134 -11.60 2.18 -10.86
N MET A 135 -11.11 2.05 -9.63
CA MET A 135 -11.22 0.81 -8.85
C MET A 135 -12.67 0.43 -8.59
N LYS A 136 -13.50 1.42 -8.22
CA LYS A 136 -14.93 1.20 -7.99
C LYS A 136 -15.65 0.78 -9.28
N GLY A 137 -15.29 1.38 -10.41
CA GLY A 137 -15.86 1.06 -11.71
C GLY A 137 -15.55 -0.36 -12.14
N GLU A 138 -14.36 -0.85 -11.86
CA GLU A 138 -13.94 -2.22 -12.17
C GLU A 138 -14.85 -3.26 -11.50
N ARG A 139 -15.27 -2.99 -10.28
CA ARG A 139 -16.16 -3.87 -9.55
C ARG A 139 -17.56 -3.96 -10.18
N ASN A 140 -18.02 -2.89 -10.81
CA ASN A 140 -19.37 -2.78 -11.36
C ASN A 140 -19.51 -3.30 -12.79
N VAL A 141 -18.45 -3.85 -13.34
CA VAL A 141 -18.44 -4.39 -14.70
C VAL A 141 -18.89 -5.84 -14.74
#